data_2c0c54d0205ddff09274cf524f9c0bf3
#
_entry.id   2c0c54d0205ddff09274cf524f9c0bf3
#
_cell.length_a   1.000
_cell.length_b   1.000
_cell.length_c   1.000
_cell.angle_alpha   90.00
_cell.angle_beta   90.00
_cell.angle_gamma   90.00
#
_symmetry.space_group_name_H-M   'P 1'
#
loop_
_entity.id
_entity.type
_entity.pdbx_description
1 polymer ?
#
loop_
_entity_poly.entity_id
_entity_poly.type
_entity_poly.pdbx_seq_one_letter_code
_entity_poly.pdbx_strand_id
1 'polypeptide(L)'
;KRKNLKILTNAHIKNIEFKNRNAVGVNYWKNNQLLNTKANKEIILSAGTIGSPHILQASGVGPGDLLKKYNINVIKDHASVGKNLHDHLMLRPVYKVKNLDTLNNIYHSYYRKIETGIKFFIFKKGPLAVGASYLCGFIKSDDHLETPNLQFHVSPASTDFLGKTTLH
;
A
#
# COMPACT_ATOMS: atom_id res chain seq x y z
N LYS A 1 -19.90 16.95 -3.48
CA LYS A 1 -20.08 15.52 -3.11
C LYS A 1 -20.97 14.86 -4.16
N ARG A 2 -20.58 13.66 -4.64
CA ARG A 2 -21.41 12.89 -5.58
C ARG A 2 -22.63 12.36 -4.83
N LYS A 3 -23.85 12.61 -5.36
CA LYS A 3 -25.11 12.15 -4.73
C LYS A 3 -25.28 10.64 -4.76
N ASN A 4 -24.63 9.95 -5.72
CA ASN A 4 -24.70 8.50 -5.91
C ASN A 4 -23.53 7.75 -5.24
N LEU A 5 -22.72 8.39 -4.38
CA LEU A 5 -21.61 7.78 -3.66
C LEU A 5 -21.87 7.84 -2.16
N LYS A 6 -21.90 6.67 -1.51
CA LYS A 6 -21.91 6.52 -0.06
C LYS A 6 -20.61 5.92 0.41
N ILE A 7 -19.91 6.62 1.28
CA ILE A 7 -18.65 6.15 1.90
C ILE A 7 -18.93 5.77 3.34
N LEU A 8 -18.56 4.55 3.71
CA LEU A 8 -18.61 4.07 5.07
C LEU A 8 -17.20 3.93 5.61
N THR A 9 -16.86 4.74 6.61
CA THR A 9 -15.60 4.65 7.34
C THR A 9 -15.79 3.86 8.63
N ASN A 10 -14.65 3.38 9.22
CA ASN A 10 -14.66 2.57 10.44
C ASN A 10 -15.57 1.32 10.32
N ALA A 11 -15.55 0.72 9.13
CA ALA A 11 -16.26 -0.50 8.80
C ALA A 11 -15.24 -1.62 8.51
N HIS A 12 -15.22 -2.65 9.32
CA HIS A 12 -14.33 -3.79 9.17
C HIS A 12 -15.05 -4.93 8.47
N ILE A 13 -14.59 -5.32 7.28
CA ILE A 13 -15.21 -6.38 6.50
C ILE A 13 -15.01 -7.73 7.21
N LYS A 14 -16.10 -8.45 7.42
CA LYS A 14 -16.08 -9.82 7.92
C LYS A 14 -15.91 -10.81 6.78
N ASN A 15 -16.83 -10.77 5.81
CA ASN A 15 -16.82 -11.65 4.64
C ASN A 15 -17.78 -11.16 3.56
N ILE A 16 -17.61 -11.68 2.34
CA ILE A 16 -18.57 -11.54 1.25
C ILE A 16 -19.66 -12.61 1.42
N GLU A 17 -20.91 -12.23 1.26
CA GLU A 17 -22.05 -13.15 1.25
C GLU A 17 -22.25 -13.72 -0.15
N PHE A 18 -22.35 -15.04 -0.24
CA PHE A 18 -22.63 -15.76 -1.47
C PHE A 18 -24.00 -16.45 -1.44
N LYS A 19 -24.70 -16.42 -2.57
CA LYS A 19 -25.90 -17.21 -2.83
C LYS A 19 -25.71 -17.92 -4.18
N ASN A 20 -25.75 -19.24 -4.20
CA ASN A 20 -25.52 -20.05 -5.41
C ASN A 20 -24.24 -19.65 -6.15
N ARG A 21 -23.12 -19.44 -5.43
CA ARG A 21 -21.82 -18.94 -5.94
C ARG A 21 -21.80 -17.51 -6.47
N ASN A 22 -22.90 -16.77 -6.41
CA ASN A 22 -22.94 -15.36 -6.76
C ASN A 22 -22.70 -14.50 -5.51
N ALA A 23 -21.81 -13.51 -5.60
CA ALA A 23 -21.59 -12.54 -4.53
C ALA A 23 -22.79 -11.58 -4.47
N VAL A 24 -23.53 -11.60 -3.36
CA VAL A 24 -24.79 -10.86 -3.22
C VAL A 24 -24.77 -9.78 -2.15
N GLY A 25 -23.73 -9.72 -1.34
CA GLY A 25 -23.61 -8.72 -0.29
C GLY A 25 -22.29 -8.82 0.46
N VAL A 26 -22.11 -7.92 1.40
CA VAL A 26 -20.94 -7.83 2.27
C VAL A 26 -21.37 -7.72 3.71
N ASN A 27 -20.84 -8.57 4.57
CA ASN A 27 -20.99 -8.48 6.01
C ASN A 27 -19.80 -7.72 6.60
N TYR A 28 -20.06 -6.78 7.48
CA TYR A 28 -19.03 -5.95 8.09
C TYR A 28 -19.38 -5.52 9.51
N TRP A 29 -18.38 -5.32 10.33
CA TRP A 29 -18.51 -4.78 11.68
C TRP A 29 -18.41 -3.27 11.66
N LYS A 30 -19.33 -2.60 12.33
CA LYS A 30 -19.29 -1.16 12.60
C LYS A 30 -19.90 -0.89 13.96
N ASN A 31 -19.18 -0.14 14.81
CA ASN A 31 -19.61 0.14 16.19
C ASN A 31 -20.00 -1.13 16.96
N ASN A 32 -19.21 -2.19 16.84
CA ASN A 32 -19.46 -3.51 17.44
C ASN A 32 -20.75 -4.21 16.98
N GLN A 33 -21.40 -3.74 15.95
CA GLN A 33 -22.56 -4.38 15.34
C GLN A 33 -22.20 -5.03 14.02
N LEU A 34 -22.67 -6.25 13.81
CA LEU A 34 -22.56 -6.92 12.53
C LEU A 34 -23.68 -6.44 11.61
N LEU A 35 -23.31 -5.82 10.52
CA LEU A 35 -24.20 -5.24 9.52
C LEU A 35 -23.99 -5.93 8.17
N ASN A 36 -24.98 -5.80 7.30
CA ASN A 36 -24.94 -6.33 5.93
C ASN A 36 -25.34 -5.24 4.95
N THR A 37 -24.70 -5.25 3.78
CA THR A 37 -25.10 -4.43 2.63
C THR A 37 -25.17 -5.33 1.40
N LYS A 38 -26.31 -5.28 0.71
CA LYS A 38 -26.55 -6.05 -0.53
C LYS A 38 -25.94 -5.33 -1.74
N ALA A 39 -25.49 -6.13 -2.69
CA ALA A 39 -25.02 -5.67 -3.99
C ALA A 39 -26.02 -6.08 -5.07
N ASN A 40 -26.43 -5.13 -5.91
CA ASN A 40 -27.37 -5.38 -7.00
C ASN A 40 -26.70 -5.79 -8.31
N LYS A 41 -25.41 -5.44 -8.48
CA LYS A 41 -24.65 -5.72 -9.71
C LYS A 41 -23.40 -6.52 -9.40
N GLU A 42 -22.47 -5.92 -8.68
CA GLU A 42 -21.16 -6.52 -8.42
C GLU A 42 -20.56 -6.06 -7.09
N ILE A 43 -19.54 -6.76 -6.63
CA ILE A 43 -18.71 -6.39 -5.48
C ILE A 43 -17.28 -6.25 -5.98
N ILE A 44 -16.70 -5.06 -5.83
CA ILE A 44 -15.31 -4.79 -6.19
C ILE A 44 -14.47 -4.90 -4.92
N LEU A 45 -13.55 -5.87 -4.90
CA LEU A 45 -12.66 -6.12 -3.78
C LEU A 45 -11.30 -5.45 -4.02
N SER A 46 -11.01 -4.38 -3.30
CA SER A 46 -9.78 -3.59 -3.40
C SER A 46 -9.15 -3.34 -2.03
N ALA A 47 -9.03 -4.41 -1.21
CA ALA A 47 -8.53 -4.33 0.16
C ALA A 47 -7.01 -4.49 0.28
N GLY A 48 -6.29 -4.38 -0.84
CA GLY A 48 -4.84 -4.53 -0.90
C GLY A 48 -4.39 -5.99 -0.94
N THR A 49 -3.08 -6.17 -1.03
CA THR A 49 -2.44 -7.46 -1.32
C THR A 49 -2.62 -8.50 -0.21
N ILE A 50 -2.80 -8.06 1.04
CA ILE A 50 -3.08 -8.93 2.20
C ILE A 50 -4.59 -9.00 2.47
N GLY A 51 -5.28 -7.85 2.47
CA GLY A 51 -6.69 -7.78 2.84
C GLY A 51 -7.61 -8.50 1.85
N SER A 52 -7.36 -8.37 0.55
CA SER A 52 -8.22 -9.00 -0.46
C SER A 52 -8.20 -10.54 -0.38
N PRO A 53 -7.05 -11.24 -0.38
CA PRO A 53 -7.05 -12.69 -0.23
C PRO A 53 -7.58 -13.14 1.15
N HIS A 54 -7.35 -12.37 2.22
CA HIS A 54 -7.90 -12.67 3.53
C HIS A 54 -9.43 -12.63 3.51
N ILE A 55 -10.03 -11.59 2.92
CA ILE A 55 -11.49 -11.49 2.79
C ILE A 55 -12.05 -12.64 1.93
N LEU A 56 -11.38 -12.99 0.82
CA LEU A 56 -11.79 -14.12 -0.02
C LEU A 56 -11.79 -15.44 0.77
N GLN A 57 -10.72 -15.74 1.50
CA GLN A 57 -10.64 -16.94 2.33
C GLN A 57 -11.71 -16.95 3.42
N ALA A 58 -11.90 -15.85 4.14
CA ALA A 58 -12.96 -15.71 5.14
C ALA A 58 -14.38 -15.85 4.55
N SER A 59 -14.50 -15.69 3.22
CA SER A 59 -15.76 -15.84 2.48
C SER A 59 -15.94 -17.21 1.82
N GLY A 60 -15.01 -18.15 2.04
CA GLY A 60 -15.08 -19.49 1.48
C GLY A 60 -14.45 -19.64 0.08
N VAL A 61 -13.68 -18.66 -0.37
CA VAL A 61 -12.95 -18.71 -1.65
C VAL A 61 -11.44 -18.79 -1.38
N GLY A 62 -10.83 -19.95 -1.57
CA GLY A 62 -9.42 -20.16 -1.26
C GLY A 62 -9.03 -21.63 -1.24
N PRO A 63 -7.83 -21.98 -0.73
CA PRO A 63 -7.40 -23.38 -0.63
C PRO A 63 -8.36 -24.21 0.23
N GLY A 64 -9.02 -25.20 -0.37
CA GLY A 64 -10.11 -25.95 0.26
C GLY A 64 -9.73 -26.61 1.59
N ASP A 65 -8.54 -27.19 1.69
CA ASP A 65 -8.08 -27.84 2.92
C ASP A 65 -7.80 -26.82 4.03
N LEU A 66 -7.26 -25.65 3.69
CA LEU A 66 -7.10 -24.56 4.64
C LEU A 66 -8.46 -24.08 5.17
N LEU A 67 -9.43 -23.87 4.29
CA LEU A 67 -10.76 -23.42 4.68
C LEU A 67 -11.46 -24.42 5.58
N LYS A 68 -11.41 -25.72 5.26
CA LYS A 68 -11.97 -26.81 6.09
C LYS A 68 -11.32 -26.85 7.47
N LYS A 69 -9.99 -26.68 7.56
CA LYS A 69 -9.28 -26.62 8.84
C LYS A 69 -9.80 -25.56 9.79
N TYR A 70 -10.30 -24.45 9.25
CA TYR A 70 -10.88 -23.36 10.03
C TYR A 70 -12.42 -23.36 10.06
N ASN A 71 -13.07 -24.47 9.68
CA ASN A 71 -14.52 -24.62 9.63
C ASN A 71 -15.20 -23.57 8.74
N ILE A 72 -14.52 -23.14 7.66
CA ILE A 72 -15.09 -22.23 6.68
C ILE A 72 -15.69 -23.07 5.55
N ASN A 73 -16.96 -22.82 5.24
CA ASN A 73 -17.63 -23.49 4.12
C ASN A 73 -16.95 -23.14 2.79
N VAL A 74 -16.56 -24.15 2.02
CA VAL A 74 -15.87 -23.96 0.74
C VAL A 74 -16.89 -23.62 -0.34
N ILE A 75 -16.90 -22.36 -0.76
CA ILE A 75 -17.71 -21.89 -1.90
C ILE A 75 -16.98 -22.21 -3.21
N LYS A 76 -15.66 -21.94 -3.25
CA LYS A 76 -14.79 -22.27 -4.37
C LYS A 76 -13.40 -22.62 -3.87
N ASP A 77 -12.96 -23.83 -4.20
CA ASP A 77 -11.56 -24.20 -3.99
C ASP A 77 -10.69 -23.49 -5.04
N HIS A 78 -9.72 -22.75 -4.56
CA HIS A 78 -8.77 -22.01 -5.38
C HIS A 78 -7.41 -21.90 -4.68
N ALA A 79 -6.51 -22.81 -5.06
CA ALA A 79 -5.22 -22.99 -4.38
C ALA A 79 -4.31 -21.76 -4.36
N SER A 80 -4.46 -20.82 -5.31
CA SER A 80 -3.59 -19.65 -5.45
C SER A 80 -4.01 -18.47 -4.57
N VAL A 81 -5.22 -18.46 -3.99
CA VAL A 81 -5.67 -17.37 -3.12
C VAL A 81 -4.83 -17.34 -1.85
N GLY A 82 -4.12 -16.24 -1.63
CA GLY A 82 -3.21 -16.06 -0.50
C GLY A 82 -1.82 -16.64 -0.70
N LYS A 83 -1.48 -17.05 -1.94
CA LYS A 83 -0.14 -17.48 -2.33
C LYS A 83 0.51 -16.50 -3.30
N ASN A 84 1.79 -16.73 -3.60
CA ASN A 84 2.58 -15.97 -4.58
C ASN A 84 2.64 -14.46 -4.25
N LEU A 85 2.71 -14.13 -2.98
CA LEU A 85 2.97 -12.75 -2.55
C LEU A 85 4.35 -12.33 -3.04
N HIS A 86 4.38 -11.24 -3.80
CA HIS A 86 5.61 -10.61 -4.24
C HIS A 86 5.72 -9.22 -3.60
N ASP A 87 6.93 -8.86 -3.20
CA ASP A 87 7.29 -7.53 -2.73
C ASP A 87 8.55 -7.06 -3.44
N HIS A 88 8.85 -5.78 -3.36
CA HIS A 88 10.03 -5.19 -3.97
C HIS A 88 11.30 -5.67 -3.28
N LEU A 89 12.21 -6.30 -4.04
CA LEU A 89 13.59 -6.44 -3.60
C LEU A 89 14.26 -5.07 -3.69
N MET A 90 14.66 -4.51 -2.55
CA MET A 90 15.23 -3.17 -2.48
C MET A 90 16.64 -3.22 -1.91
N LEU A 91 17.58 -2.68 -2.66
CA LEU A 91 18.92 -2.35 -2.19
C LEU A 91 19.00 -0.85 -1.93
N ARG A 92 19.69 -0.46 -0.86
CA ARG A 92 19.84 0.93 -0.45
C ARG A 92 21.31 1.31 -0.35
N PRO A 93 22.00 1.56 -1.46
CA PRO A 93 23.34 2.11 -1.42
C PRO A 93 23.25 3.55 -0.89
N VAL A 94 24.07 3.86 0.10
CA VAL A 94 24.18 5.20 0.69
C VAL A 94 25.54 5.77 0.33
N TYR A 95 25.53 6.97 -0.24
CA TYR A 95 26.74 7.67 -0.67
C TYR A 95 26.91 8.96 0.13
N LYS A 96 28.14 9.22 0.58
CA LYS A 96 28.50 10.51 1.15
C LYS A 96 28.72 11.51 0.02
N VAL A 97 27.94 12.58 0.03
CA VAL A 97 28.04 13.65 -0.96
C VAL A 97 28.84 14.83 -0.42
N LYS A 98 29.51 15.58 -1.30
CA LYS A 98 30.25 16.80 -0.97
C LYS A 98 29.60 17.97 -1.70
N ASN A 99 29.62 19.15 -1.07
CA ASN A 99 29.14 20.41 -1.64
C ASN A 99 27.66 20.41 -2.06
N LEU A 100 26.85 19.57 -1.42
CA LEU A 100 25.41 19.51 -1.63
C LEU A 100 24.68 19.50 -0.29
N ASP A 101 23.60 20.26 -0.22
CA ASP A 101 22.69 20.21 0.90
C ASP A 101 21.76 18.99 0.77
N THR A 102 21.73 18.19 1.83
CA THR A 102 20.85 17.02 1.94
C THR A 102 19.72 17.30 2.91
N LEU A 103 18.66 16.49 2.85
CA LEU A 103 17.58 16.56 3.83
C LEU A 103 18.08 16.24 5.25
N ASN A 104 19.14 15.46 5.38
CA ASN A 104 19.81 15.19 6.65
C ASN A 104 20.36 16.47 7.28
N ASN A 105 21.04 17.32 6.47
CA ASN A 105 21.55 18.61 6.95
C ASN A 105 20.42 19.55 7.41
N ILE A 106 19.28 19.51 6.72
CA ILE A 106 18.10 20.31 7.12
C ILE A 106 17.51 19.73 8.42
N TYR A 107 17.39 18.42 8.51
CA TYR A 107 16.81 17.75 9.68
C TYR A 107 17.60 18.03 10.96
N HIS A 108 18.92 18.07 10.89
CA HIS A 108 19.78 18.31 12.06
C HIS A 108 19.98 19.78 12.39
N SER A 109 19.52 20.73 11.55
CA SER A 109 19.65 22.16 11.79
C SER A 109 18.30 22.80 12.08
N TYR A 110 18.13 23.37 13.29
CA TYR A 110 16.92 24.09 13.65
C TYR A 110 16.65 25.30 12.75
N TYR A 111 17.70 26.06 12.43
CA TYR A 111 17.61 27.21 11.54
C TYR A 111 17.14 26.82 10.13
N ARG A 112 17.71 25.75 9.57
CA ARG A 112 17.33 25.26 8.22
C ARG A 112 15.93 24.71 8.17
N LYS A 113 15.41 24.13 9.27
CA LYS A 113 14.00 23.72 9.36
C LYS A 113 13.08 24.92 9.24
N ILE A 114 13.35 25.98 9.99
CA ILE A 114 12.55 27.21 9.95
C ILE A 114 12.61 27.84 8.55
N GLU A 115 13.80 28.02 8.00
CA GLU A 115 14.00 28.56 6.65
C GLU A 115 13.21 27.76 5.60
N THR A 116 13.32 26.42 5.65
CA THR A 116 12.59 25.50 4.74
C THR A 116 11.09 25.63 4.92
N GLY A 117 10.60 25.75 6.16
CA GLY A 117 9.20 25.97 6.47
C GLY A 117 8.69 27.29 5.88
N ILE A 118 9.41 28.39 6.09
CA ILE A 118 9.07 29.72 5.55
C ILE A 118 9.03 29.68 4.03
N LYS A 119 10.07 29.11 3.37
CA LYS A 119 10.09 28.95 1.91
C LYS A 119 8.89 28.19 1.37
N PHE A 120 8.49 27.13 2.07
CA PHE A 120 7.33 26.34 1.67
C PHE A 120 6.00 27.08 1.86
N PHE A 121 5.78 27.68 3.03
CA PHE A 121 4.51 28.34 3.32
C PHE A 121 4.27 29.58 2.46
N ILE A 122 5.32 30.39 2.24
CA ILE A 122 5.20 31.65 1.49
C ILE A 122 5.30 31.41 -0.02
N PHE A 123 6.32 30.67 -0.46
CA PHE A 123 6.64 30.55 -1.88
C PHE A 123 6.23 29.22 -2.52
N LYS A 124 5.74 28.23 -1.73
CA LYS A 124 5.45 26.86 -2.17
C LYS A 124 6.64 26.19 -2.86
N LYS A 125 7.86 26.49 -2.41
CA LYS A 125 9.13 26.01 -2.97
C LYS A 125 9.98 25.31 -1.91
N GLY A 126 11.00 24.63 -2.37
CA GLY A 126 11.98 23.94 -1.53
C GLY A 126 11.63 22.48 -1.23
N PRO A 127 12.40 21.82 -0.35
CA PRO A 127 12.31 20.39 -0.09
C PRO A 127 10.92 19.88 0.32
N LEU A 128 10.12 20.70 1.01
CA LEU A 128 8.76 20.32 1.41
C LEU A 128 7.74 20.37 0.26
N ALA A 129 8.09 20.94 -0.88
CA ALA A 129 7.24 21.00 -2.07
C ALA A 129 7.45 19.80 -3.01
N VAL A 130 8.45 18.96 -2.75
CA VAL A 130 8.84 17.84 -3.62
C VAL A 130 8.80 16.55 -2.80
N GLY A 131 8.47 15.44 -3.43
CA GLY A 131 8.54 14.12 -2.79
C GLY A 131 9.96 13.74 -2.38
N ALA A 132 10.10 12.78 -1.49
CA ALA A 132 11.39 12.34 -0.96
C ALA A 132 12.34 11.76 -2.03
N SER A 133 11.81 11.26 -3.13
CA SER A 133 12.57 10.77 -4.28
C SER A 133 12.58 11.83 -5.37
N TYR A 134 13.72 12.46 -5.59
CA TYR A 134 13.87 13.57 -6.53
C TYR A 134 14.07 13.10 -7.99
N LEU A 135 14.68 11.97 -8.15
CA LEU A 135 14.95 11.37 -9.46
C LEU A 135 14.53 9.90 -9.43
N CYS A 136 14.01 9.45 -10.55
CA CYS A 136 13.67 8.04 -10.77
C CYS A 136 14.20 7.65 -12.16
N GLY A 137 14.81 6.48 -12.25
CA GLY A 137 15.28 5.92 -13.50
C GLY A 137 14.88 4.46 -13.62
N PHE A 138 14.64 4.03 -14.86
CA PHE A 138 14.39 2.63 -15.19
C PHE A 138 15.47 2.17 -16.17
N ILE A 139 16.14 1.08 -15.85
CA ILE A 139 17.18 0.51 -16.71
C ILE A 139 16.99 -1.00 -16.85
N LYS A 140 17.56 -1.55 -17.88
CA LYS A 140 17.69 -2.99 -18.07
C LYS A 140 18.96 -3.47 -17.37
N SER A 141 18.89 -4.57 -16.64
CA SER A 141 20.10 -5.21 -16.08
C SER A 141 20.92 -5.94 -17.12
N ASP A 142 20.33 -6.19 -18.30
CA ASP A 142 20.92 -6.92 -19.40
C ASP A 142 20.33 -6.40 -20.72
N ASP A 143 21.15 -6.26 -21.75
CA ASP A 143 20.76 -5.73 -23.07
C ASP A 143 19.72 -6.62 -23.79
N HIS A 144 19.68 -7.91 -23.45
CA HIS A 144 18.73 -8.87 -24.04
C HIS A 144 17.30 -8.71 -23.53
N LEU A 145 17.08 -7.93 -22.47
CA LEU A 145 15.73 -7.72 -21.93
C LEU A 145 14.95 -6.74 -22.82
N GLU A 146 13.71 -7.06 -23.11
CA GLU A 146 12.83 -6.16 -23.88
C GLU A 146 12.43 -4.93 -23.05
N THR A 147 12.22 -5.09 -21.76
CA THR A 147 11.76 -4.03 -20.85
C THR A 147 12.71 -3.82 -19.68
N PRO A 148 12.80 -2.61 -19.12
CA PRO A 148 13.54 -2.35 -17.91
C PRO A 148 13.02 -3.22 -16.74
N ASN A 149 13.95 -3.79 -15.98
CA ASN A 149 13.67 -4.63 -14.81
C ASN A 149 14.31 -4.08 -13.53
N LEU A 150 15.05 -2.98 -13.62
CA LEU A 150 15.59 -2.25 -12.47
C LEU A 150 15.01 -0.83 -12.42
N GLN A 151 14.65 -0.43 -11.21
CA GLN A 151 14.17 0.92 -10.92
C GLN A 151 15.08 1.57 -9.89
N PHE A 152 15.55 2.77 -10.18
CA PHE A 152 16.33 3.59 -9.27
C PHE A 152 15.49 4.73 -8.72
N HIS A 153 15.62 4.94 -7.42
CA HIS A 153 15.11 6.12 -6.74
C HIS A 153 16.28 6.84 -6.08
N VAL A 154 16.48 8.10 -6.43
CA VAL A 154 17.50 8.94 -5.80
C VAL A 154 16.84 9.84 -4.78
N SER A 155 17.22 9.68 -3.52
CA SER A 155 16.73 10.51 -2.42
C SER A 155 17.92 11.27 -1.81
N PRO A 156 17.79 12.59 -1.55
CA PRO A 156 18.81 13.36 -0.85
C PRO A 156 18.77 13.16 0.67
N ALA A 157 18.33 11.99 1.12
CA ALA A 157 18.26 11.60 2.52
C ALA A 157 18.72 10.15 2.70
N SER A 158 19.39 9.87 3.81
CA SER A 158 19.69 8.51 4.25
C SER A 158 18.98 8.21 5.57
N THR A 159 18.50 6.99 5.72
CA THR A 159 17.90 6.48 6.95
C THR A 159 18.40 5.07 7.21
N ASP A 160 18.61 4.68 8.46
CA ASP A 160 19.06 3.32 8.78
C ASP A 160 18.00 2.26 8.53
N PHE A 161 16.73 2.61 8.77
CA PHE A 161 15.62 1.66 8.68
C PHE A 161 14.37 2.30 8.09
N LEU A 162 13.61 1.52 7.31
CA LEU A 162 12.23 1.85 6.92
C LEU A 162 11.38 2.05 8.17
N GLY A 163 10.88 3.29 8.35
CA GLY A 163 9.98 3.62 9.45
C GLY A 163 10.63 4.14 10.73
N LYS A 164 11.97 4.17 10.83
CA LYS A 164 12.66 4.92 11.88
C LYS A 164 13.18 6.24 11.31
N THR A 165 12.82 7.33 11.96
CA THR A 165 13.11 8.71 11.54
C THR A 165 14.52 9.20 11.87
N THR A 166 15.46 8.33 12.15
CA THR A 166 16.86 8.73 12.31
C THR A 166 17.49 8.91 10.94
N LEU A 167 17.57 10.17 10.54
CA LEU A 167 18.39 10.63 9.41
C LEU A 167 19.83 10.79 9.90
N HIS A 168 20.80 10.24 9.20
CA HIS A 168 22.22 10.34 9.52
C HIS A 168 22.94 11.37 8.67
#